data_8cc29832663fb2ee56338da3acaca24a
#
_entry.id   8cc29832663fb2ee56338da3acaca24a
#
_cell.length_a   1.000
_cell.length_b   1.000
_cell.length_c   1.000
_cell.angle_alpha   90.00
_cell.angle_beta   90.00
_cell.angle_gamma   90.00
#
_symmetry.space_group_name_H-M   'P 1'
#
loop_
_entity.id
_entity.type
_entity.pdbx_description
1 polymer ?
#
loop_
_entity_poly.entity_id
_entity_poly.type
_entity_poly.pdbx_seq_one_letter_code
_entity_poly.pdbx_strand_id
1 'polypeptide(L)'
;YAKLVELDVPALVHSAGCRSPREPYSLHFINEESIAIVSLLSSTVFDDFPKLRLIVSHGGGAIPYQIGRYRAMWSRRKSVAFEDELRKLYFDTCLYTQESLDLLFKWVGPDRCMFGSEKPGIGTAKDPKTGEWIDDVKKKIDAIDWLSESDRQRIFEGTATEVYKLKF
;
A
#
# COMPACT_ATOMS: atom_id res chain seq x y z
N TYR A 1 14.57 -12.90 0.77
CA TYR A 1 13.92 -12.70 -0.53
C TYR A 1 14.03 -13.95 -1.41
N ALA A 2 15.21 -14.58 -1.54
CA ALA A 2 15.41 -15.76 -2.37
C ALA A 2 14.40 -16.88 -2.06
N LYS A 3 14.11 -17.13 -0.78
CA LYS A 3 13.14 -18.18 -0.39
C LYS A 3 11.69 -17.84 -0.78
N LEU A 4 11.30 -16.57 -0.73
CA LEU A 4 9.98 -16.13 -1.20
C LEU A 4 9.82 -16.37 -2.71
N VAL A 5 10.86 -16.06 -3.47
CA VAL A 5 10.88 -16.27 -4.93
C VAL A 5 10.90 -17.75 -5.28
N GLU A 6 11.71 -18.56 -4.57
CA GLU A 6 11.78 -20.01 -4.74
C GLU A 6 10.42 -20.67 -4.50
N LEU A 7 9.73 -20.27 -3.42
CA LEU A 7 8.41 -20.80 -3.05
C LEU A 7 7.26 -20.15 -3.84
N ASP A 8 7.57 -19.12 -4.63
CA ASP A 8 6.61 -18.36 -5.41
C ASP A 8 5.45 -17.79 -4.58
N VAL A 9 5.77 -17.27 -3.38
CA VAL A 9 4.80 -16.69 -2.45
C VAL A 9 5.07 -15.19 -2.26
N PRO A 10 4.01 -14.35 -2.16
CA PRO A 10 4.17 -12.95 -1.78
C PRO A 10 4.44 -12.81 -0.28
N ALA A 11 4.92 -11.63 0.12
CA ALA A 11 5.05 -11.29 1.54
C ALA A 11 4.43 -9.92 1.83
N LEU A 12 3.79 -9.82 2.99
CA LEU A 12 3.27 -8.57 3.53
C LEU A 12 4.38 -7.87 4.32
N VAL A 13 4.67 -6.64 3.93
CA VAL A 13 5.54 -5.73 4.67
C VAL A 13 4.68 -4.97 5.66
N HIS A 14 4.76 -5.37 6.91
CA HIS A 14 4.04 -4.78 8.03
C HIS A 14 5.03 -4.43 9.12
N SER A 15 4.86 -3.29 9.78
CA SER A 15 5.80 -2.89 10.82
C SER A 15 5.72 -3.82 12.04
N ALA A 16 6.86 -4.02 12.68
CA ALA A 16 6.93 -4.64 14.00
C ALA A 16 6.75 -3.58 15.10
N GLY A 17 6.73 -4.00 16.37
CA GLY A 17 6.66 -3.05 17.47
C GLY A 17 7.86 -2.09 17.48
N CYS A 18 7.60 -0.80 17.53
CA CYS A 18 8.62 0.22 17.64
C CYS A 18 9.27 0.20 19.05
N ARG A 19 10.59 0.30 19.08
CA ARG A 19 11.33 0.41 20.36
C ARG A 19 11.50 1.85 20.84
N SER A 20 11.12 2.82 20.00
CA SER A 20 11.22 4.24 20.35
C SER A 20 10.04 4.67 21.24
N PRO A 21 10.27 5.18 22.44
CA PRO A 21 9.18 5.69 23.28
C PRO A 21 8.54 6.97 22.71
N ARG A 22 9.12 7.54 21.66
CA ARG A 22 8.63 8.76 21.00
C ARG A 22 7.55 8.47 19.95
N GLU A 23 7.37 7.21 19.55
CA GLU A 23 6.43 6.82 18.52
C GLU A 23 5.26 6.05 19.11
N PRO A 24 4.08 6.69 19.25
CA PRO A 24 2.89 5.99 19.70
C PRO A 24 2.43 4.95 18.67
N TYR A 25 1.57 4.03 19.09
CA TYR A 25 1.16 2.85 18.35
C TYR A 25 0.84 3.09 16.88
N SER A 26 -0.05 4.04 16.57
CA SER A 26 -0.46 4.28 15.17
C SER A 26 0.62 4.96 14.33
N LEU A 27 1.47 5.79 14.95
CA LEU A 27 2.50 6.54 14.22
C LEU A 27 3.65 5.65 13.76
N HIS A 28 4.06 4.68 14.57
CA HIS A 28 5.20 3.84 14.22
C HIS A 28 4.92 2.96 12.99
N PHE A 29 3.68 2.48 12.80
CA PHE A 29 3.31 1.74 11.58
C PHE A 29 3.58 2.57 10.33
N ILE A 30 3.04 3.79 10.29
CA ILE A 30 3.17 4.68 9.15
C ILE A 30 4.64 5.05 8.86
N ASN A 31 5.43 5.31 9.92
CA ASN A 31 6.84 5.66 9.78
C ASN A 31 7.67 4.47 9.28
N GLU A 32 7.53 3.30 9.90
CA GLU A 32 8.30 2.11 9.57
C GLU A 32 8.01 1.62 8.13
N GLU A 33 6.77 1.66 7.70
CA GLU A 33 6.40 1.31 6.33
C GLU A 33 6.95 2.30 5.30
N SER A 34 6.93 3.59 5.62
CA SER A 34 7.55 4.62 4.77
C SER A 34 9.06 4.40 4.65
N ILE A 35 9.74 4.06 5.75
CA ILE A 35 11.17 3.72 5.77
C ILE A 35 11.42 2.44 4.94
N ALA A 36 10.60 1.42 5.12
CA ALA A 36 10.71 0.15 4.39
C ALA A 36 10.60 0.36 2.88
N ILE A 37 9.62 1.12 2.40
CA ILE A 37 9.46 1.43 0.98
C ILE A 37 10.70 2.12 0.42
N VAL A 38 11.15 3.21 1.03
CA VAL A 38 12.33 3.95 0.54
C VAL A 38 13.57 3.07 0.56
N SER A 39 13.75 2.23 1.58
CA SER A 39 14.89 1.32 1.70
C SER A 39 14.86 0.25 0.60
N LEU A 40 13.72 -0.40 0.37
CA LEU A 40 13.55 -1.42 -0.67
C LEU A 40 13.83 -0.85 -2.06
N LEU A 41 13.22 0.29 -2.40
CA LEU A 41 13.38 0.92 -3.71
C LEU A 41 14.77 1.54 -3.93
N SER A 42 15.49 1.87 -2.86
CA SER A 42 16.87 2.37 -2.93
C SER A 42 17.90 1.25 -3.02
N SER A 43 17.53 0.01 -2.77
CA SER A 43 18.39 -1.16 -2.83
C SER A 43 18.38 -1.80 -4.22
N THR A 44 19.12 -2.91 -4.38
CA THR A 44 19.14 -3.73 -5.60
C THR A 44 18.12 -4.89 -5.54
N VAL A 45 17.31 -4.96 -4.49
CA VAL A 45 16.47 -6.13 -4.20
C VAL A 45 15.55 -6.55 -5.36
N PHE A 46 14.97 -5.58 -6.06
CA PHE A 46 14.10 -5.88 -7.20
C PHE A 46 14.86 -6.19 -8.49
N ASP A 47 16.12 -5.78 -8.59
CA ASP A 47 17.01 -6.16 -9.68
C ASP A 47 17.54 -7.59 -9.44
N ASP A 48 17.87 -7.92 -8.19
CA ASP A 48 18.35 -9.25 -7.77
C ASP A 48 17.21 -10.29 -7.76
N PHE A 49 15.98 -9.86 -7.44
CA PHE A 49 14.80 -10.71 -7.32
C PHE A 49 13.61 -10.16 -8.12
N PRO A 50 13.64 -10.14 -9.46
CA PRO A 50 12.60 -9.51 -10.28
C PRO A 50 11.21 -10.16 -10.17
N LYS A 51 11.11 -11.38 -9.63
CA LYS A 51 9.85 -12.08 -9.36
C LYS A 51 9.33 -11.89 -7.94
N LEU A 52 10.02 -11.11 -7.11
CA LEU A 52 9.61 -10.85 -5.75
C LEU A 52 8.32 -10.02 -5.72
N ARG A 53 7.36 -10.46 -4.94
CA ARG A 53 6.09 -9.75 -4.73
C ARG A 53 5.99 -9.34 -3.28
N LEU A 54 6.04 -8.02 -3.05
CA LEU A 54 5.89 -7.43 -1.72
C LEU A 54 4.63 -6.56 -1.70
N ILE A 55 3.83 -6.75 -0.67
CA ILE A 55 2.63 -5.97 -0.38
C ILE A 55 2.94 -5.09 0.82
N VAL A 56 2.68 -3.80 0.74
CA VAL A 56 2.91 -2.89 1.86
C VAL A 56 1.58 -2.54 2.51
N SER A 57 1.55 -2.63 3.83
CA SER A 57 0.36 -2.33 4.63
C SER A 57 0.03 -0.84 4.66
N HIS A 58 -1.19 -0.54 5.08
CA HIS A 58 -1.70 0.81 5.35
C HIS A 58 -1.45 1.79 4.18
N GLY A 59 -1.71 1.31 2.95
CA GLY A 59 -1.55 2.10 1.73
C GLY A 59 -0.13 2.65 1.50
N GLY A 60 0.88 2.07 2.13
CA GLY A 60 2.27 2.52 2.00
C GLY A 60 2.67 3.68 2.92
N GLY A 61 2.00 3.80 4.05
CA GLY A 61 2.34 4.79 5.07
C GLY A 61 2.17 6.23 4.59
N ALA A 62 3.17 7.07 4.78
CA ALA A 62 3.15 8.49 4.38
C ALA A 62 3.60 8.72 2.92
N ILE A 63 4.01 7.70 2.19
CA ILE A 63 4.62 7.84 0.86
C ILE A 63 3.67 8.49 -0.16
N PRO A 64 2.41 8.05 -0.32
CA PRO A 64 1.50 8.66 -1.32
C PRO A 64 1.25 10.14 -1.04
N TYR A 65 1.14 10.53 0.23
CA TYR A 65 0.91 11.92 0.62
C TYR A 65 2.12 12.82 0.37
N GLN A 66 3.35 12.30 0.47
CA GLN A 66 4.60 13.05 0.30
C GLN A 66 5.30 12.77 -1.04
N ILE A 67 4.58 12.28 -2.04
CA ILE A 67 5.13 11.85 -3.34
C ILE A 67 6.03 12.92 -4.00
N GLY A 68 5.66 14.18 -3.93
CA GLY A 68 6.44 15.29 -4.50
C GLY A 68 7.84 15.42 -3.88
N ARG A 69 7.97 15.15 -2.59
CA ARG A 69 9.27 15.15 -1.90
C ARG A 69 10.14 13.97 -2.37
N TYR A 70 9.54 12.80 -2.51
CA TYR A 70 10.27 11.62 -2.98
C TYR A 70 10.66 11.72 -4.45
N ARG A 71 9.83 12.29 -5.31
CA ARG A 71 10.19 12.64 -6.69
C ARG A 71 11.44 13.51 -6.74
N ALA A 72 11.48 14.60 -5.98
CA ALA A 72 12.61 15.51 -5.94
C ALA A 72 13.89 14.84 -5.41
N MET A 73 13.78 13.97 -4.42
CA MET A 73 14.90 13.18 -3.91
C MET A 73 15.39 12.18 -4.95
N TRP A 74 14.47 11.48 -5.59
CA TRP A 74 14.75 10.39 -6.54
C TRP A 74 15.41 10.88 -7.82
N SER A 75 14.89 11.98 -8.40
CA SER A 75 15.43 12.60 -9.62
C SER A 75 16.89 13.06 -9.54
N ARG A 76 17.43 13.20 -8.33
CA ARG A 76 18.85 13.50 -8.09
C ARG A 76 19.76 12.26 -8.16
N ARG A 77 19.19 11.07 -8.14
CA ARG A 77 19.91 9.81 -7.99
C ARG A 77 19.64 8.79 -9.09
N LYS A 78 18.45 8.85 -9.69
CA LYS A 78 17.99 7.88 -10.71
C LYS A 78 17.29 8.59 -11.85
N SER A 79 17.38 8.01 -13.04
CA SER A 79 16.69 8.50 -14.26
C SER A 79 15.26 7.99 -14.39
N VAL A 80 14.84 7.06 -13.56
CA VAL A 80 13.49 6.47 -13.55
C VAL A 80 12.60 7.28 -12.60
N ALA A 81 11.34 7.50 -12.96
CA ALA A 81 10.39 8.19 -12.10
C ALA A 81 10.13 7.41 -10.80
N PHE A 82 9.95 8.12 -9.70
CA PHE A 82 9.72 7.48 -8.39
C PHE A 82 8.44 6.64 -8.40
N GLU A 83 7.41 7.09 -9.11
CA GLU A 83 6.13 6.39 -9.24
C GLU A 83 6.28 5.04 -9.97
N ASP A 84 7.13 4.98 -11.00
CA ASP A 84 7.41 3.72 -11.70
C ASP A 84 8.12 2.73 -10.78
N GLU A 85 9.05 3.22 -9.95
CA GLU A 85 9.68 2.40 -8.93
C GLU A 85 8.68 1.94 -7.86
N LEU A 86 7.79 2.84 -7.45
CA LEU A 86 6.76 2.53 -6.45
C LEU A 86 5.82 1.42 -6.92
N ARG A 87 5.55 1.33 -8.23
CA ARG A 87 4.74 0.27 -8.84
C ARG A 87 5.40 -1.11 -8.88
N LYS A 88 6.64 -1.25 -8.41
CA LYS A 88 7.24 -2.57 -8.12
C LYS A 88 6.62 -3.23 -6.88
N LEU A 89 5.92 -2.44 -6.06
CA LEU A 89 5.23 -2.87 -4.85
C LEU A 89 3.72 -3.00 -5.09
N TYR A 90 3.08 -3.74 -4.22
CA TYR A 90 1.62 -3.78 -4.07
C TYR A 90 1.24 -3.13 -2.75
N PHE A 91 -0.02 -2.70 -2.62
CA PHE A 91 -0.51 -1.97 -1.45
C PHE A 91 -1.88 -2.50 -1.03
N ASP A 92 -2.12 -2.55 0.26
CA ASP A 92 -3.49 -2.74 0.74
C ASP A 92 -4.27 -1.41 0.71
N THR A 93 -5.56 -1.48 0.96
CA THR A 93 -6.45 -0.33 1.04
C THR A 93 -6.86 0.02 2.47
N CYS A 94 -6.04 -0.33 3.47
CA CYS A 94 -6.31 -0.01 4.88
C CYS A 94 -6.11 1.50 5.15
N LEU A 95 -6.83 2.32 4.39
CA LEU A 95 -6.92 3.77 4.48
C LEU A 95 -8.37 4.16 4.74
N TYR A 96 -8.60 5.01 5.71
CA TYR A 96 -9.94 5.20 6.26
C TYR A 96 -10.66 6.45 5.75
N THR A 97 -10.14 7.08 4.68
CA THR A 97 -10.81 8.19 3.99
C THR A 97 -10.81 7.97 2.48
N GLN A 98 -11.84 8.50 1.81
CA GLN A 98 -11.95 8.43 0.35
C GLN A 98 -10.77 9.17 -0.32
N GLU A 99 -10.36 10.30 0.23
CA GLU A 99 -9.28 11.15 -0.30
C GLU A 99 -7.92 10.42 -0.25
N SER A 100 -7.65 9.68 0.81
CA SER A 100 -6.41 8.90 0.92
C SER A 100 -6.38 7.74 -0.07
N LEU A 101 -7.50 7.05 -0.27
CA LEU A 101 -7.66 6.00 -1.27
C LEU A 101 -7.52 6.54 -2.68
N ASP A 102 -8.19 7.66 -2.99
CA ASP A 102 -8.10 8.35 -4.27
C ASP A 102 -6.65 8.73 -4.59
N LEU A 103 -5.94 9.27 -3.61
CA LEU A 103 -4.54 9.65 -3.74
C LEU A 103 -3.64 8.42 -4.02
N LEU A 104 -3.82 7.33 -3.28
CA LEU A 104 -3.07 6.09 -3.50
C LEU A 104 -3.29 5.56 -4.92
N PHE A 105 -4.55 5.41 -5.34
CA PHE A 105 -4.87 4.87 -6.66
C PHE A 105 -4.35 5.73 -7.81
N LYS A 106 -4.33 7.05 -7.66
CA LYS A 106 -3.75 7.97 -8.66
C LYS A 106 -2.24 7.81 -8.82
N TRP A 107 -1.53 7.45 -7.77
CA TRP A 107 -0.07 7.31 -7.82
C TRP A 107 0.40 5.93 -8.26
N VAL A 108 -0.21 4.87 -7.72
CA VAL A 108 0.27 3.52 -7.98
C VAL A 108 -0.58 2.74 -8.99
N GLY A 109 -1.79 3.20 -9.25
CA GLY A 109 -2.78 2.52 -10.09
C GLY A 109 -3.62 1.48 -9.32
N PRO A 110 -4.89 1.29 -9.74
CA PRO A 110 -5.77 0.28 -9.15
C PRO A 110 -5.21 -1.16 -9.22
N ASP A 111 -4.43 -1.45 -10.25
CA ASP A 111 -3.79 -2.75 -10.50
C ASP A 111 -2.64 -3.07 -9.53
N ARG A 112 -2.26 -2.14 -8.68
CA ARG A 112 -1.27 -2.33 -7.60
C ARG A 112 -1.90 -2.36 -6.22
N CYS A 113 -3.22 -2.25 -6.13
CA CYS A 113 -3.93 -2.20 -4.87
C CYS A 113 -4.77 -3.45 -4.65
N MET A 114 -4.84 -3.91 -3.41
CA MET A 114 -5.64 -5.04 -2.96
C MET A 114 -6.55 -4.61 -1.83
N PHE A 115 -7.82 -5.02 -1.89
CA PHE A 115 -8.78 -4.71 -0.85
C PHE A 115 -8.34 -5.26 0.51
N GLY A 116 -8.32 -4.38 1.49
CA GLY A 116 -8.15 -4.68 2.90
C GLY A 116 -8.80 -3.58 3.74
N SER A 117 -9.40 -3.94 4.86
CA SER A 117 -10.06 -3.02 5.78
C SER A 117 -9.44 -3.00 7.18
N GLU A 118 -8.54 -3.95 7.46
CA GLU A 118 -7.97 -4.16 8.80
C GLU A 118 -9.04 -4.39 9.89
N LYS A 119 -10.19 -4.96 9.51
CA LYS A 119 -11.27 -5.23 10.44
C LYS A 119 -11.14 -6.63 11.04
N PRO A 120 -11.10 -6.79 12.39
CA PRO A 120 -11.07 -5.75 13.40
C PRO A 120 -9.68 -5.13 13.59
N GLY A 121 -9.60 -3.82 13.66
CA GLY A 121 -8.34 -3.08 13.82
C GLY A 121 -8.58 -1.66 14.32
N ILE A 122 -7.60 -0.78 14.09
CA ILE A 122 -7.63 0.61 14.58
C ILE A 122 -8.83 1.39 14.02
N GLY A 123 -9.25 1.07 12.79
CA GLY A 123 -10.40 1.71 12.13
C GLY A 123 -11.77 1.18 12.57
N THR A 124 -11.81 0.13 13.42
CA THR A 124 -13.09 -0.43 13.89
C THR A 124 -13.72 0.47 14.95
N ALA A 125 -14.17 1.62 14.50
CA ALA A 125 -14.86 2.64 15.29
C ALA A 125 -15.91 3.34 14.42
N LYS A 126 -16.86 4.00 15.06
CA LYS A 126 -17.84 4.86 14.37
C LYS A 126 -17.34 6.29 14.35
N ASP A 127 -17.44 6.93 13.20
CA ASP A 127 -17.20 8.35 13.06
C ASP A 127 -18.25 9.12 13.89
N PRO A 128 -17.83 9.96 14.84
CA PRO A 128 -18.78 10.67 15.71
C PRO A 128 -19.66 11.70 14.98
N LYS A 129 -19.27 12.11 13.76
CA LYS A 129 -20.02 13.08 12.95
C LYS A 129 -21.07 12.41 12.06
N THR A 130 -20.73 11.24 11.50
CA THR A 130 -21.61 10.58 10.52
C THR A 130 -22.29 9.33 11.09
N GLY A 131 -21.78 8.75 12.16
CA GLY A 131 -22.25 7.48 12.72
C GLY A 131 -21.83 6.25 11.89
N GLU A 132 -21.13 6.43 10.77
CA GLU A 132 -20.67 5.35 9.91
C GLU A 132 -19.42 4.67 10.46
N TRP A 133 -19.19 3.42 10.05
CA TRP A 133 -17.96 2.72 10.39
C TRP A 133 -16.77 3.33 9.63
N ILE A 134 -15.72 3.67 10.36
CA ILE A 134 -14.49 4.24 9.77
C ILE A 134 -13.81 3.22 8.85
N ASP A 135 -13.84 1.94 9.21
CA ASP A 135 -13.27 0.83 8.44
C ASP A 135 -14.19 0.28 7.32
N ASP A 136 -15.27 0.98 6.98
CA ASP A 136 -16.07 0.68 5.79
C ASP A 136 -15.36 1.21 4.52
N VAL A 137 -14.23 0.58 4.23
CA VAL A 137 -13.34 0.95 3.11
C VAL A 137 -14.03 0.71 1.76
N LYS A 138 -14.86 -0.35 1.65
CA LYS A 138 -15.56 -0.64 0.39
C LYS A 138 -16.42 0.53 -0.06
N LYS A 139 -17.23 1.08 0.83
CA LYS A 139 -18.09 2.23 0.53
C LYS A 139 -17.30 3.44 0.02
N LYS A 140 -16.10 3.67 0.60
CA LYS A 140 -15.22 4.77 0.20
C LYS A 140 -14.61 4.55 -1.19
N ILE A 141 -14.24 3.32 -1.53
CA ILE A 141 -13.75 2.96 -2.87
C ILE A 141 -14.87 3.12 -3.89
N ASP A 142 -16.08 2.63 -3.58
CA ASP A 142 -17.24 2.73 -4.47
C ASP A 142 -17.62 4.20 -4.79
N ALA A 143 -17.32 5.12 -3.87
CA ALA A 143 -17.59 6.55 -4.03
C ALA A 143 -16.55 7.33 -4.86
N ILE A 144 -15.49 6.68 -5.34
CA ILE A 144 -14.49 7.32 -6.21
C ILE A 144 -14.98 7.29 -7.67
N ASP A 145 -15.43 8.41 -8.18
CA ASP A 145 -16.13 8.52 -9.46
C ASP A 145 -15.30 8.12 -10.70
N TRP A 146 -13.99 8.36 -10.69
CA TRP A 146 -13.14 8.08 -11.86
C TRP A 146 -12.74 6.61 -12.02
N LEU A 147 -12.91 5.80 -10.97
CA LEU A 147 -12.66 4.36 -11.06
C LEU A 147 -13.69 3.70 -11.97
N SER A 148 -13.22 2.98 -12.97
CA SER A 148 -14.07 2.11 -13.78
C SER A 148 -14.51 0.87 -13.00
N GLU A 149 -15.50 0.16 -13.50
CA GLU A 149 -15.90 -1.14 -12.93
C GLU A 149 -14.73 -2.14 -12.96
N SER A 150 -13.94 -2.12 -14.03
CA SER A 150 -12.74 -2.94 -14.15
C SER A 150 -11.69 -2.60 -13.08
N ASP A 151 -11.52 -1.31 -12.76
CA ASP A 151 -10.60 -0.89 -11.69
C ASP A 151 -11.08 -1.38 -10.34
N ARG A 152 -12.37 -1.26 -10.06
CA ARG A 152 -12.97 -1.79 -8.81
C ARG A 152 -12.80 -3.30 -8.70
N GLN A 153 -13.07 -4.04 -9.77
CA GLN A 153 -12.84 -5.48 -9.81
C GLN A 153 -11.35 -5.82 -9.55
N ARG A 154 -10.41 -5.04 -10.12
CA ARG A 154 -8.97 -5.23 -9.85
C ARG A 154 -8.68 -5.02 -8.37
N ILE A 155 -9.16 -3.97 -7.75
CA ILE A 155 -8.92 -3.68 -6.34
C ILE A 155 -9.54 -4.76 -5.43
N PHE A 156 -10.79 -5.15 -5.68
CA PHE A 156 -11.52 -6.03 -4.77
C PHE A 156 -11.12 -7.51 -4.85
N GLU A 157 -10.66 -7.98 -6.03
CA GLU A 157 -10.36 -9.40 -6.22
C GLU A 157 -9.18 -9.67 -7.17
N GLY A 158 -9.11 -8.96 -8.30
CA GLY A 158 -8.22 -9.31 -9.40
C GLY A 158 -6.74 -9.23 -9.01
N THR A 159 -6.33 -8.15 -8.34
CA THR A 159 -4.93 -8.00 -7.91
C THR A 159 -4.53 -9.05 -6.89
N ALA A 160 -5.39 -9.36 -5.91
CA ALA A 160 -5.12 -10.42 -4.94
C ALA A 160 -5.05 -11.80 -5.62
N THR A 161 -5.99 -12.09 -6.53
CA THR A 161 -5.99 -13.34 -7.32
C THR A 161 -4.67 -13.54 -8.07
N GLU A 162 -4.18 -12.49 -8.72
CA GLU A 162 -2.91 -12.54 -9.45
C GLU A 162 -1.70 -12.68 -8.52
N VAL A 163 -1.62 -11.85 -7.49
CA VAL A 163 -0.46 -11.79 -6.57
C VAL A 163 -0.31 -13.08 -5.77
N TYR A 164 -1.41 -13.64 -5.30
CA TYR A 164 -1.42 -14.90 -4.54
C TYR A 164 -1.59 -16.15 -5.41
N LYS A 165 -1.80 -15.97 -6.73
CA LYS A 165 -2.04 -17.06 -7.70
C LYS A 165 -3.20 -17.97 -7.29
N LEU A 166 -4.28 -17.33 -6.84
CA LEU A 166 -5.48 -18.05 -6.41
C LEU A 166 -6.16 -18.74 -7.61
N LYS A 167 -6.67 -19.93 -7.38
CA LYS A 167 -7.45 -20.72 -8.35
C LYS A 167 -8.83 -20.94 -7.77
N PHE A 168 -9.84 -20.51 -8.47
CA PHE A 168 -11.25 -20.71 -8.13
C PHE A 168 -11.89 -21.70 -9.09
#